data_5acd4d23d098161ad3320d2e62c3f1fc
#
_entry.id   5acd4d23d098161ad3320d2e62c3f1fc
#
_cell.length_a   1.000
_cell.length_b   1.000
_cell.length_c   1.000
_cell.angle_alpha   90.00
_cell.angle_beta   90.00
_cell.angle_gamma   90.00
#
_symmetry.space_group_name_H-M   'P 1'
#
loop_
_entity.id
_entity.type
_entity.pdbx_description
1 polymer ?
#
loop_
_entity_poly.entity_id
_entity_poly.type
_entity_poly.pdbx_seq_one_letter_code
_entity_poly.pdbx_strand_id
1 'polypeptide(L)'
;MPTKRNKQPERRPSRTRGLPRGLARSRDLEASGTSRPAIRRMVGAGQLRQVARGLYAPAGFEATEHHSLAAAAALVPEGVVCLLSALQFHGVGTQAPFEVWIAIGTKARKPTVMDPPLRIVRFSDRALRDGVENRTIEGILVRVTTAARTVADCFKYRNKIGLDVALEALREYRRGRRSMDDLARAARVVRVANVMRPYLEAVLA
;
A
#
# COMPACT_ATOMS: atom_id res chain seq x y z
N MET A 1 57.23 -6.26 41.63
CA MET A 1 55.78 -6.46 41.60
C MET A 1 55.19 -5.54 40.51
N PRO A 2 54.75 -6.03 39.33
CA PRO A 2 54.21 -5.14 38.30
C PRO A 2 52.70 -5.01 38.48
N THR A 3 52.22 -3.76 38.48
CA THR A 3 50.83 -3.32 38.63
C THR A 3 50.01 -3.71 37.39
N LYS A 4 48.97 -4.51 37.55
CA LYS A 4 47.99 -4.86 36.50
C LYS A 4 47.17 -3.63 36.10
N ARG A 5 47.39 -3.08 34.90
CA ARG A 5 46.52 -2.09 34.26
C ARG A 5 45.21 -2.77 33.93
N ASN A 6 44.15 -2.33 34.58
CA ASN A 6 42.77 -2.71 34.29
C ASN A 6 42.33 -2.02 32.98
N LYS A 7 42.28 -2.75 31.86
CA LYS A 7 41.71 -2.25 30.60
C LYS A 7 40.19 -2.27 30.71
N GLN A 8 39.58 -1.10 30.99
CA GLN A 8 38.15 -0.91 30.78
C GLN A 8 37.84 -1.13 29.28
N PRO A 9 36.78 -1.88 28.95
CA PRO A 9 36.37 -2.03 27.57
C PRO A 9 35.83 -0.70 27.02
N GLU A 10 36.48 -0.16 26.02
CA GLU A 10 36.02 1.00 25.28
C GLU A 10 34.57 0.75 24.77
N ARG A 11 33.62 1.47 25.35
CA ARG A 11 32.26 1.53 24.83
C ARG A 11 32.34 2.13 23.44
N ARG A 12 32.21 1.30 22.41
CA ARG A 12 31.99 1.76 21.03
C ARG A 12 30.85 2.77 21.03
N PRO A 13 31.01 3.96 20.44
CA PRO A 13 29.92 4.93 20.33
C PRO A 13 28.78 4.30 19.58
N SER A 14 27.60 4.25 20.18
CA SER A 14 26.39 3.83 19.52
C SER A 14 26.17 4.77 18.34
N ARG A 15 26.31 4.24 17.11
CA ARG A 15 25.90 4.96 15.91
C ARG A 15 24.43 5.34 16.12
N THR A 16 24.17 6.59 16.37
CA THR A 16 22.84 7.20 16.34
C THR A 16 22.36 7.10 14.88
N ARG A 17 21.75 5.97 14.54
CA ARG A 17 21.06 5.83 13.26
C ARG A 17 19.88 6.77 13.31
N GLY A 18 19.78 7.65 12.30
CA GLY A 18 18.79 8.70 12.25
C GLY A 18 17.36 8.16 12.34
N LEU A 19 16.46 8.99 12.83
CA LEU A 19 15.01 8.75 12.81
C LEU A 19 14.55 8.41 11.39
N PRO A 20 13.56 7.53 11.20
CA PRO A 20 12.98 7.28 9.90
C PRO A 20 12.39 8.59 9.34
N ARG A 21 12.42 8.78 8.03
CA ARG A 21 11.86 9.98 7.39
C ARG A 21 10.34 9.91 7.19
N GLY A 22 9.73 8.76 7.46
CA GLY A 22 8.31 8.49 7.29
C GLY A 22 7.87 7.34 8.18
N LEU A 23 6.87 6.60 7.74
CA LEU A 23 6.43 5.39 8.42
C LEU A 23 7.53 4.32 8.41
N ALA A 24 7.69 3.61 9.53
CA ALA A 24 8.63 2.51 9.65
C ALA A 24 8.05 1.39 10.50
N ARG A 25 8.17 0.14 10.01
CA ARG A 25 7.79 -1.03 10.80
C ARG A 25 8.89 -1.35 11.81
N SER A 26 8.51 -1.90 12.98
CA SER A 26 9.49 -2.32 13.99
C SER A 26 10.58 -3.23 13.42
N ARG A 27 10.22 -4.18 12.54
CA ARG A 27 11.19 -5.07 11.88
C ARG A 27 12.19 -4.32 10.99
N ASP A 28 11.75 -3.26 10.30
CA ASP A 28 12.60 -2.47 9.41
C ASP A 28 13.57 -1.61 10.24
N LEU A 29 13.09 -1.07 11.38
CA LEU A 29 13.92 -0.39 12.38
C LEU A 29 14.95 -1.35 13.00
N GLU A 30 14.54 -2.57 13.36
CA GLU A 30 15.43 -3.60 13.87
C GLU A 30 16.50 -4.00 12.84
N ALA A 31 16.09 -4.22 11.58
CA ALA A 31 17.00 -4.52 10.48
C ALA A 31 18.00 -3.38 10.23
N SER A 32 17.60 -2.12 10.48
CA SER A 32 18.50 -0.97 10.44
C SER A 32 19.39 -0.83 11.67
N GLY A 33 19.24 -1.71 12.70
CA GLY A 33 20.04 -1.80 13.91
C GLY A 33 19.48 -1.02 15.11
N THR A 34 18.20 -0.63 15.08
CA THR A 34 17.52 -0.03 16.23
C THR A 34 16.83 -1.13 17.02
N SER A 35 17.34 -1.48 18.20
CA SER A 35 16.75 -2.54 19.02
C SER A 35 15.36 -2.18 19.56
N ARG A 36 14.52 -3.18 19.88
CA ARG A 36 13.19 -2.94 20.49
C ARG A 36 13.22 -2.07 21.74
N PRO A 37 14.17 -2.27 22.70
CA PRO A 37 14.29 -1.36 23.83
C PRO A 37 14.63 0.07 23.40
N ALA A 38 15.44 0.26 22.34
CA ALA A 38 15.73 1.59 21.81
C ALA A 38 14.48 2.24 21.20
N ILE A 39 13.68 1.49 20.42
CA ILE A 39 12.40 1.99 19.88
C ILE A 39 11.48 2.46 21.02
N ARG A 40 11.34 1.66 22.10
CA ARG A 40 10.51 2.04 23.25
C ARG A 40 11.03 3.32 23.93
N ARG A 41 12.35 3.49 24.10
CA ARG A 41 12.94 4.71 24.63
C ARG A 41 12.67 5.91 23.73
N MET A 42 12.77 5.74 22.40
CA MET A 42 12.49 6.81 21.44
C MET A 42 11.02 7.24 21.47
N VAL A 43 10.10 6.28 21.67
CA VAL A 43 8.67 6.59 21.87
C VAL A 43 8.47 7.33 23.20
N GLY A 44 9.07 6.86 24.30
CA GLY A 44 8.99 7.52 25.62
C GLY A 44 9.62 8.92 25.63
N ALA A 45 10.65 9.15 24.82
CA ALA A 45 11.29 10.46 24.64
C ALA A 45 10.56 11.36 23.62
N GLY A 46 9.41 10.94 23.07
CA GLY A 46 8.65 11.71 22.10
C GLY A 46 9.33 11.89 20.73
N GLN A 47 10.37 11.10 20.42
CA GLN A 47 11.06 11.13 19.13
C GLN A 47 10.33 10.31 18.07
N LEU A 48 9.65 9.24 18.48
CA LEU A 48 8.76 8.42 17.65
C LEU A 48 7.36 8.40 18.29
N ARG A 49 6.33 8.35 17.45
CA ARG A 49 4.98 7.98 17.87
C ARG A 49 4.59 6.64 17.27
N GLN A 50 3.89 5.82 18.01
CA GLN A 50 3.30 4.59 17.49
C GLN A 50 2.02 4.93 16.75
N VAL A 51 1.98 4.66 15.44
CA VAL A 51 0.81 4.90 14.56
C VAL A 51 -0.15 3.71 14.63
N ALA A 52 0.41 2.50 14.62
CA ALA A 52 -0.34 1.26 14.78
C ALA A 52 0.59 0.21 15.42
N ARG A 53 0.06 -0.97 15.75
CA ARG A 53 0.87 -2.05 16.33
C ARG A 53 2.06 -2.39 15.42
N GLY A 54 3.27 -2.08 15.87
CA GLY A 54 4.52 -2.33 15.14
C GLY A 54 4.79 -1.37 13.99
N LEU A 55 4.07 -0.26 13.92
CA LEU A 55 4.25 0.81 12.95
C LEU A 55 4.49 2.14 13.67
N TYR A 56 5.53 2.85 13.30
CA TYR A 56 6.01 4.06 13.94
C TYR A 56 6.23 5.17 12.93
N ALA A 57 6.09 6.42 13.39
CA ALA A 57 6.42 7.62 12.64
C ALA A 57 7.29 8.55 13.51
N PRO A 58 8.13 9.43 12.93
CA PRO A 58 8.77 10.51 13.67
C PRO A 58 7.72 11.43 14.33
N ALA A 59 8.07 12.08 15.45
CA ALA A 59 7.14 12.95 16.17
C ALA A 59 6.57 14.10 15.30
N GLY A 60 7.39 14.69 14.45
CA GLY A 60 7.00 15.77 13.53
C GLY A 60 6.53 15.29 12.16
N PHE A 61 6.20 14.00 12.01
CA PHE A 61 5.76 13.47 10.73
C PHE A 61 4.34 13.94 10.38
N GLU A 62 4.21 14.57 9.22
CA GLU A 62 2.93 14.96 8.62
C GLU A 62 2.46 13.87 7.65
N ALA A 63 1.22 13.43 7.83
CA ALA A 63 0.60 12.42 6.98
C ALA A 63 0.24 13.03 5.61
N THR A 64 0.52 12.29 4.54
CA THR A 64 0.08 12.66 3.19
C THR A 64 -1.38 12.24 2.95
N GLU A 65 -1.96 12.66 1.84
CA GLU A 65 -3.29 12.20 1.39
C GLU A 65 -3.38 10.67 1.23
N HIS A 66 -2.23 10.00 1.03
CA HIS A 66 -2.14 8.55 0.86
C HIS A 66 -1.72 7.79 2.13
N HIS A 67 -1.77 8.44 3.30
CA HIS A 67 -1.36 7.86 4.58
C HIS A 67 -2.03 6.51 4.87
N SER A 68 -3.35 6.43 4.67
CA SER A 68 -4.11 5.19 4.89
C SER A 68 -3.62 4.04 4.02
N LEU A 69 -3.20 4.30 2.77
CA LEU A 69 -2.64 3.29 1.87
C LEU A 69 -1.28 2.81 2.37
N ALA A 70 -0.42 3.73 2.81
CA ALA A 70 0.89 3.39 3.36
C ALA A 70 0.75 2.58 4.66
N ALA A 71 -0.12 3.00 5.58
CA ALA A 71 -0.40 2.28 6.82
C ALA A 71 -0.95 0.87 6.54
N ALA A 72 -1.92 0.75 5.64
CA ALA A 72 -2.49 -0.53 5.23
C ALA A 72 -1.44 -1.46 4.60
N ALA A 73 -0.59 -0.97 3.70
CA ALA A 73 0.50 -1.73 3.09
C ALA A 73 1.57 -2.15 4.12
N ALA A 74 1.85 -1.31 5.12
CA ALA A 74 2.75 -1.65 6.22
C ALA A 74 2.21 -2.83 7.05
N LEU A 75 0.91 -2.87 7.28
CA LEU A 75 0.23 -3.89 8.08
C LEU A 75 -0.08 -5.17 7.28
N VAL A 76 -0.23 -5.05 5.96
CA VAL A 76 -0.51 -6.16 5.02
C VAL A 76 0.55 -6.17 3.90
N PRO A 77 1.80 -6.56 4.18
CA PRO A 77 2.92 -6.38 3.23
C PRO A 77 2.76 -7.11 1.89
N GLU A 78 2.07 -8.25 1.89
CA GLU A 78 1.80 -9.03 0.66
C GLU A 78 0.50 -8.58 -0.04
N GLY A 79 -0.19 -7.60 0.53
CA GLY A 79 -1.41 -7.04 -0.02
C GLY A 79 -1.14 -6.15 -1.24
N VAL A 80 -2.15 -6.01 -2.08
CA VAL A 80 -2.14 -5.10 -3.23
C VAL A 80 -3.33 -4.16 -3.09
N VAL A 81 -3.09 -2.86 -3.04
CA VAL A 81 -4.15 -1.84 -3.11
C VAL A 81 -4.85 -1.96 -4.45
N CYS A 82 -6.18 -2.01 -4.43
CA CYS A 82 -6.98 -2.31 -5.62
C CYS A 82 -8.35 -1.61 -5.59
N LEU A 83 -9.11 -1.77 -6.66
CA LEU A 83 -10.49 -1.27 -6.80
C LEU A 83 -10.62 0.21 -6.39
N LEU A 84 -11.58 0.56 -5.50
CA LEU A 84 -11.88 1.96 -5.18
C LEU A 84 -10.67 2.73 -4.63
N SER A 85 -9.85 2.10 -3.80
CA SER A 85 -8.64 2.75 -3.27
C SER A 85 -7.57 2.96 -4.34
N ALA A 86 -7.46 2.05 -5.31
CA ALA A 86 -6.56 2.24 -6.44
C ALA A 86 -7.11 3.27 -7.45
N LEU A 87 -8.44 3.35 -7.64
CA LEU A 87 -9.06 4.43 -8.42
C LEU A 87 -8.71 5.80 -7.83
N GLN A 88 -8.93 5.97 -6.53
CA GLN A 88 -8.59 7.20 -5.81
C GLN A 88 -7.10 7.54 -5.95
N PHE A 89 -6.22 6.55 -5.74
CA PHE A 89 -4.77 6.72 -5.88
C PHE A 89 -4.35 7.21 -7.27
N HIS A 90 -5.01 6.72 -8.33
CA HIS A 90 -4.73 7.10 -9.71
C HIS A 90 -5.48 8.35 -10.17
N GLY A 91 -6.33 8.95 -9.34
CA GLY A 91 -7.21 10.06 -9.74
C GLY A 91 -8.15 9.66 -10.87
N VAL A 92 -8.78 8.48 -10.78
CA VAL A 92 -9.72 7.95 -11.77
C VAL A 92 -11.10 7.82 -11.13
N GLY A 93 -12.04 8.66 -11.54
CA GLY A 93 -13.37 8.75 -10.94
C GLY A 93 -13.41 9.60 -9.66
N THR A 94 -14.58 9.63 -9.03
CA THR A 94 -14.89 10.48 -7.86
C THR A 94 -14.92 9.69 -6.55
N GLN A 95 -14.60 8.40 -6.58
CA GLN A 95 -14.73 7.51 -5.44
C GLN A 95 -13.72 7.86 -4.33
N ALA A 96 -14.22 8.06 -3.11
CA ALA A 96 -13.43 8.30 -1.90
C ALA A 96 -13.83 7.28 -0.82
N PRO A 97 -13.33 6.03 -0.89
CA PRO A 97 -13.72 4.99 0.03
C PRO A 97 -13.17 5.26 1.44
N PHE A 98 -14.00 5.05 2.46
CA PHE A 98 -13.58 5.15 3.87
C PHE A 98 -12.76 3.93 4.33
N GLU A 99 -12.81 2.82 3.60
CA GLU A 99 -12.02 1.61 3.84
C GLU A 99 -10.92 1.48 2.77
N VAL A 100 -9.75 0.98 3.14
CA VAL A 100 -8.70 0.67 2.16
C VAL A 100 -8.99 -0.69 1.53
N TRP A 101 -9.22 -0.69 0.22
CA TRP A 101 -9.43 -1.92 -0.56
C TRP A 101 -8.10 -2.61 -0.86
N ILE A 102 -7.90 -3.79 -0.26
CA ILE A 102 -6.67 -4.58 -0.40
C ILE A 102 -7.00 -5.99 -0.89
N ALA A 103 -6.33 -6.39 -1.95
CA ALA A 103 -6.32 -7.76 -2.43
C ALA A 103 -5.26 -8.59 -1.71
N ILE A 104 -5.63 -9.79 -1.27
CA ILE A 104 -4.73 -10.80 -0.71
C ILE A 104 -4.91 -12.12 -1.46
N GLY A 105 -3.96 -13.04 -1.32
CA GLY A 105 -4.03 -14.37 -1.93
C GLY A 105 -5.27 -15.16 -1.48
N THR A 106 -5.72 -16.08 -2.34
CA THR A 106 -6.92 -16.89 -2.08
C THR A 106 -6.83 -17.69 -0.78
N LYS A 107 -5.64 -18.18 -0.43
CA LYS A 107 -5.36 -18.98 0.77
C LYS A 107 -4.80 -18.14 1.94
N ALA A 108 -4.53 -16.85 1.74
CA ALA A 108 -3.95 -16.01 2.78
C ALA A 108 -4.92 -15.81 3.94
N ARG A 109 -4.40 -15.78 5.18
CA ARG A 109 -5.19 -15.45 6.35
C ARG A 109 -5.68 -13.99 6.25
N LYS A 110 -6.97 -13.75 6.53
CA LYS A 110 -7.51 -12.39 6.59
C LYS A 110 -6.80 -11.62 7.71
N PRO A 111 -6.21 -10.45 7.41
CA PRO A 111 -5.58 -9.63 8.44
C PRO A 111 -6.63 -9.09 9.43
N THR A 112 -6.25 -9.03 10.70
CA THR A 112 -7.04 -8.41 11.76
C THR A 112 -6.49 -7.02 12.01
N VAL A 113 -6.86 -6.08 11.14
CA VAL A 113 -6.46 -4.67 11.20
C VAL A 113 -7.72 -3.83 11.40
N MET A 114 -7.68 -2.95 12.39
CA MET A 114 -8.81 -2.08 12.75
C MET A 114 -8.60 -0.65 12.23
N ASP A 115 -7.34 -0.23 12.10
CA ASP A 115 -6.98 1.11 11.66
C ASP A 115 -5.74 1.05 10.75
N PRO A 116 -5.86 1.52 9.49
CA PRO A 116 -7.10 1.93 8.81
C PRO A 116 -8.06 0.75 8.58
N PRO A 117 -9.38 0.99 8.46
CA PRO A 117 -10.33 -0.07 8.13
C PRO A 117 -10.03 -0.66 6.75
N LEU A 118 -10.10 -2.00 6.64
CA LEU A 118 -9.74 -2.71 5.41
C LEU A 118 -10.91 -3.45 4.79
N ARG A 119 -11.13 -3.26 3.50
CA ARG A 119 -11.98 -4.08 2.65
C ARG A 119 -11.14 -5.12 1.93
N ILE A 120 -11.19 -6.36 2.38
CA ILE A 120 -10.38 -7.44 1.81
C ILE A 120 -11.09 -8.09 0.64
N VAL A 121 -10.37 -8.22 -0.49
CA VAL A 121 -10.76 -9.02 -1.65
C VAL A 121 -9.74 -10.13 -1.91
N ARG A 122 -10.15 -11.18 -2.61
CA ARG A 122 -9.30 -12.33 -2.90
C ARG A 122 -8.87 -12.32 -4.36
N PHE A 123 -7.57 -12.34 -4.59
CA PHE A 123 -6.97 -12.47 -5.91
C PHE A 123 -6.22 -13.81 -6.02
N SER A 124 -6.18 -14.36 -7.22
CA SER A 124 -5.27 -15.47 -7.52
C SER A 124 -3.81 -14.98 -7.50
N ASP A 125 -2.86 -15.91 -7.35
CA ASP A 125 -1.43 -15.57 -7.30
C ASP A 125 -0.96 -14.82 -8.56
N ARG A 126 -1.50 -15.18 -9.73
CA ARG A 126 -1.26 -14.44 -10.97
C ARG A 126 -1.80 -13.02 -10.88
N ALA A 127 -3.02 -12.85 -10.39
CA ALA A 127 -3.67 -11.54 -10.27
C ALA A 127 -2.99 -10.63 -9.23
N LEU A 128 -2.25 -11.17 -8.27
CA LEU A 128 -1.43 -10.40 -7.33
C LEU A 128 -0.09 -9.92 -7.94
N ARG A 129 0.25 -10.36 -9.13
CA ARG A 129 1.49 -9.95 -9.83
C ARG A 129 1.23 -9.15 -11.09
N ASP A 130 0.31 -9.65 -11.93
CA ASP A 130 0.06 -9.03 -13.24
C ASP A 130 -0.65 -7.68 -13.08
N GLY A 131 -0.11 -6.63 -13.72
CA GLY A 131 -0.68 -5.28 -13.68
C GLY A 131 -0.62 -4.64 -12.28
N VAL A 132 0.42 -4.95 -11.52
CA VAL A 132 0.72 -4.34 -10.20
C VAL A 132 2.01 -3.54 -10.33
N GLU A 133 2.00 -2.35 -9.77
CA GLU A 133 3.17 -1.49 -9.67
C GLU A 133 3.54 -1.23 -8.20
N ASN A 134 4.79 -0.86 -7.98
CA ASN A 134 5.33 -0.54 -6.67
C ASN A 134 5.47 0.98 -6.55
N ARG A 135 4.99 1.54 -5.45
CA ARG A 135 5.12 2.96 -5.11
C ARG A 135 5.66 3.09 -3.68
N THR A 136 6.56 4.01 -3.47
CA THR A 136 7.01 4.35 -2.11
C THR A 136 6.18 5.52 -1.60
N ILE A 137 5.38 5.29 -0.56
CA ILE A 137 4.54 6.30 0.09
C ILE A 137 4.96 6.35 1.55
N GLU A 138 5.36 7.52 2.02
CA GLU A 138 5.79 7.73 3.42
C GLU A 138 6.85 6.75 3.92
N GLY A 139 7.74 6.28 3.02
CA GLY A 139 8.78 5.29 3.35
C GLY A 139 8.32 3.82 3.28
N ILE A 140 7.05 3.57 3.00
CA ILE A 140 6.49 2.22 2.85
C ILE A 140 6.37 1.85 1.37
N LEU A 141 6.81 0.65 1.02
CA LEU A 141 6.55 0.08 -0.30
C LEU A 141 5.09 -0.33 -0.38
N VAL A 142 4.32 0.38 -1.19
CA VAL A 142 2.91 0.11 -1.47
C VAL A 142 2.80 -0.55 -2.84
N ARG A 143 2.20 -1.72 -2.87
CA ARG A 143 1.84 -2.41 -4.11
C ARG A 143 0.44 -1.98 -4.49
N VAL A 144 0.25 -1.50 -5.71
CA VAL A 144 -1.05 -1.01 -6.19
C VAL A 144 -1.31 -1.52 -7.61
N THR A 145 -2.55 -1.84 -7.95
CA THR A 145 -2.91 -2.18 -9.32
C THR A 145 -2.74 -0.95 -10.22
N THR A 146 -2.15 -1.12 -11.42
CA THR A 146 -2.04 -0.04 -12.41
C THR A 146 -3.42 0.53 -12.75
N ALA A 147 -3.51 1.76 -13.23
CA ALA A 147 -4.78 2.40 -13.57
C ALA A 147 -5.60 1.54 -14.57
N ALA A 148 -4.96 1.01 -15.62
CA ALA A 148 -5.60 0.12 -16.60
C ALA A 148 -6.16 -1.15 -15.94
N ARG A 149 -5.35 -1.78 -15.09
CA ARG A 149 -5.76 -2.97 -14.37
C ARG A 149 -6.89 -2.68 -13.38
N THR A 150 -6.86 -1.55 -12.71
CA THR A 150 -7.88 -1.12 -11.75
C THR A 150 -9.23 -0.96 -12.44
N VAL A 151 -9.28 -0.29 -13.60
CA VAL A 151 -10.53 -0.16 -14.39
C VAL A 151 -11.06 -1.53 -14.79
N ALA A 152 -10.21 -2.44 -15.30
CA ALA A 152 -10.64 -3.79 -15.66
C ALA A 152 -11.14 -4.59 -14.43
N ASP A 153 -10.50 -4.45 -13.27
CA ASP A 153 -10.97 -5.07 -12.04
C ASP A 153 -12.33 -4.50 -11.58
N CYS A 154 -12.61 -3.21 -11.80
CA CYS A 154 -13.93 -2.63 -11.52
C CYS A 154 -15.04 -3.32 -12.33
N PHE A 155 -14.82 -3.63 -13.60
CA PHE A 155 -15.78 -4.42 -14.39
C PHE A 155 -15.91 -5.86 -13.88
N LYS A 156 -14.83 -6.47 -13.40
CA LYS A 156 -14.87 -7.80 -12.78
C LYS A 156 -15.68 -7.81 -11.49
N TYR A 157 -15.55 -6.76 -10.70
CA TYR A 157 -16.20 -6.63 -9.40
C TYR A 157 -17.46 -5.75 -9.42
N ARG A 158 -17.99 -5.41 -10.61
CA ARG A 158 -19.15 -4.52 -10.80
C ARG A 158 -20.38 -4.87 -9.94
N ASN A 159 -20.60 -6.16 -9.64
CA ASN A 159 -21.69 -6.60 -8.78
C ASN A 159 -21.45 -6.28 -7.29
N LYS A 160 -20.22 -5.89 -6.91
CA LYS A 160 -19.87 -5.51 -5.53
C LYS A 160 -19.71 -4.02 -5.35
N ILE A 161 -19.25 -3.32 -6.39
CA ILE A 161 -18.93 -1.89 -6.31
C ILE A 161 -19.90 -1.01 -7.11
N GLY A 162 -20.77 -1.60 -7.91
CA GLY A 162 -21.67 -0.91 -8.84
C GLY A 162 -21.10 -0.90 -10.27
N LEU A 163 -21.99 -1.05 -11.27
CA LEU A 163 -21.64 -0.90 -12.69
C LEU A 163 -21.37 0.57 -13.03
N ASP A 164 -22.09 1.47 -12.39
CA ASP A 164 -21.93 2.93 -12.50
C ASP A 164 -20.50 3.38 -12.16
N VAL A 165 -19.92 2.85 -11.08
CA VAL A 165 -18.52 3.09 -10.70
C VAL A 165 -17.55 2.59 -11.77
N ALA A 166 -17.79 1.40 -12.33
CA ALA A 166 -16.94 0.85 -13.39
C ALA A 166 -17.04 1.69 -14.68
N LEU A 167 -18.22 2.19 -15.01
CA LEU A 167 -18.45 3.06 -16.19
C LEU A 167 -17.83 4.45 -15.98
N GLU A 168 -17.95 5.03 -14.80
CA GLU A 168 -17.28 6.28 -14.43
C GLU A 168 -15.77 6.12 -14.58
N ALA A 169 -15.20 5.07 -13.99
CA ALA A 169 -13.77 4.79 -14.07
C ALA A 169 -13.29 4.64 -15.52
N LEU A 170 -14.06 3.99 -16.39
CA LEU A 170 -13.73 3.85 -17.82
C LEU A 170 -13.71 5.20 -18.54
N ARG A 171 -14.73 6.04 -18.31
CA ARG A 171 -14.83 7.39 -18.91
C ARG A 171 -13.67 8.28 -18.45
N GLU A 172 -13.37 8.29 -17.17
CA GLU A 172 -12.26 9.07 -16.60
C GLU A 172 -10.91 8.56 -17.07
N TYR A 173 -10.74 7.22 -17.19
CA TYR A 173 -9.53 6.62 -17.75
C TYR A 173 -9.25 7.11 -19.17
N ARG A 174 -10.29 7.15 -20.04
CA ARG A 174 -10.21 7.67 -21.41
C ARG A 174 -9.94 9.18 -21.43
N ARG A 175 -10.67 9.95 -20.61
CA ARG A 175 -10.52 11.42 -20.52
C ARG A 175 -9.09 11.80 -20.12
N GLY A 176 -8.44 11.01 -19.25
CA GLY A 176 -7.04 11.15 -18.88
C GLY A 176 -6.04 10.76 -19.98
N ARG A 177 -6.50 10.46 -21.21
CA ARG A 177 -5.68 10.06 -22.38
C ARG A 177 -4.73 8.90 -22.08
N ARG A 178 -5.14 7.98 -21.23
CA ARG A 178 -4.36 6.79 -20.86
C ARG A 178 -4.44 5.73 -21.97
N SER A 179 -3.45 4.84 -22.00
CA SER A 179 -3.32 3.82 -23.05
C SER A 179 -4.49 2.84 -23.08
N MET A 180 -5.24 2.85 -24.18
CA MET A 180 -6.35 1.89 -24.43
C MET A 180 -5.82 0.47 -24.67
N ASP A 181 -4.60 0.32 -25.19
CA ASP A 181 -3.95 -0.99 -25.36
C ASP A 181 -3.61 -1.63 -24.01
N ASP A 182 -3.17 -0.82 -23.03
CA ASP A 182 -2.95 -1.30 -21.68
C ASP A 182 -4.26 -1.75 -21.03
N LEU A 183 -5.35 -1.01 -21.25
CA LEU A 183 -6.67 -1.39 -20.78
C LEU A 183 -7.15 -2.69 -21.43
N ALA A 184 -6.97 -2.84 -22.74
CA ALA A 184 -7.33 -4.05 -23.46
C ALA A 184 -6.52 -5.27 -22.99
N ARG A 185 -5.22 -5.08 -22.72
CA ARG A 185 -4.38 -6.14 -22.10
C ARG A 185 -4.88 -6.51 -20.72
N ALA A 186 -5.14 -5.52 -19.88
CA ALA A 186 -5.65 -5.73 -18.52
C ALA A 186 -6.99 -6.47 -18.53
N ALA A 187 -7.93 -6.07 -19.41
CA ALA A 187 -9.24 -6.71 -19.56
C ALA A 187 -9.11 -8.21 -19.94
N ARG A 188 -8.13 -8.56 -20.80
CA ARG A 188 -7.85 -9.97 -21.12
C ARG A 188 -7.28 -10.73 -19.92
N VAL A 189 -6.32 -10.13 -19.19
CA VAL A 189 -5.71 -10.74 -18.00
C VAL A 189 -6.74 -11.09 -16.94
N VAL A 190 -7.69 -10.19 -16.67
CA VAL A 190 -8.74 -10.42 -15.66
C VAL A 190 -10.00 -11.08 -16.23
N ARG A 191 -10.01 -11.42 -17.53
CA ARG A 191 -11.08 -12.12 -18.25
C ARG A 191 -12.41 -11.36 -18.27
N VAL A 192 -12.35 -10.06 -18.53
CA VAL A 192 -13.54 -9.20 -18.67
C VAL A 192 -13.65 -8.51 -20.03
N ALA A 193 -12.79 -8.85 -20.98
CA ALA A 193 -12.76 -8.21 -22.29
C ALA A 193 -14.14 -8.22 -22.99
N ASN A 194 -14.84 -9.36 -22.97
CA ASN A 194 -16.19 -9.46 -23.56
C ASN A 194 -17.23 -8.64 -22.78
N VAL A 195 -17.09 -8.55 -21.47
CA VAL A 195 -17.96 -7.73 -20.62
C VAL A 195 -17.77 -6.25 -20.91
N MET A 196 -16.52 -5.83 -21.09
CA MET A 196 -16.16 -4.42 -21.32
C MET A 196 -16.45 -3.95 -22.73
N ARG A 197 -16.47 -4.85 -23.74
CA ARG A 197 -16.58 -4.50 -25.16
C ARG A 197 -17.73 -3.53 -25.48
N PRO A 198 -19.00 -3.78 -25.11
CA PRO A 198 -20.10 -2.87 -25.46
C PRO A 198 -19.93 -1.48 -24.84
N TYR A 199 -19.35 -1.41 -23.65
CA TYR A 199 -19.09 -0.14 -22.98
C TYR A 199 -17.90 0.61 -23.60
N LEU A 200 -16.87 -0.12 -24.06
CA LEU A 200 -15.75 0.47 -24.79
C LEU A 200 -16.23 1.07 -26.12
N GLU A 201 -17.06 0.34 -26.87
CA GLU A 201 -17.67 0.82 -28.14
C GLU A 201 -18.48 2.11 -27.89
N ALA A 202 -19.34 2.12 -26.86
CA ALA A 202 -20.14 3.29 -26.49
C ALA A 202 -19.32 4.50 -26.01
N VAL A 203 -18.16 4.26 -25.37
CA VAL A 203 -17.28 5.34 -24.90
C VAL A 203 -16.36 5.84 -26.02
N LEU A 204 -16.07 5.03 -27.05
CA LEU A 204 -15.23 5.39 -28.21
C LEU A 204 -16.02 6.07 -29.35
N ALA A 205 -17.33 5.86 -29.41
CA ALA A 205 -18.25 6.56 -30.32
C ALA A 205 -18.38 8.05 -29.92
#